data_ae5efa2648926f9c9e41fc4a1df01abb
#
_entry.id   ae5efa2648926f9c9e41fc4a1df01abb
#
_cell.length_a   1.000
_cell.length_b   1.000
_cell.length_c   1.000
_cell.angle_alpha   90.00
_cell.angle_beta   90.00
_cell.angle_gamma   90.00
#
_symmetry.space_group_name_H-M   'P 1'
#
loop_
_entity.id
_entity.type
_entity.pdbx_description
1 polymer ?
#
loop_
_entity_poly.entity_id
_entity_poly.type
_entity_poly.pdbx_seq_one_letter_code
_entity_poly.pdbx_strand_id
1 'polypeptide(L)'
;MPSAQEIKQRIEAGIPGARAEVEDYTGGGDHFRATVVAAAFAGRSRIEQHKLVYDVFGAEIGGPIHALSLKTHASPEAQPDATSGAVNV
;
A
#
# COMPACT_ATOMS: atom_id res chain seq x y z
N MET A 1 15.00 8.78 7.79
CA MET A 1 13.63 8.82 7.27
C MET A 1 13.47 7.78 6.18
N PRO A 2 12.38 7.05 6.17
CA PRO A 2 12.21 6.05 5.13
C PRO A 2 12.00 6.70 3.77
N SER A 3 12.50 6.04 2.73
CA SER A 3 12.26 6.45 1.37
C SER A 3 11.11 5.64 0.79
N ALA A 4 10.59 6.07 -0.36
CA ALA A 4 9.56 5.30 -1.04
C ALA A 4 10.04 3.88 -1.34
N GLN A 5 11.30 3.75 -1.73
CA GLN A 5 11.89 2.44 -2.03
C GLN A 5 11.93 1.56 -0.78
N GLU A 6 12.28 2.14 0.35
CA GLU A 6 12.35 1.41 1.61
C GLU A 6 10.96 0.93 2.03
N ILE A 7 9.95 1.81 1.89
CA ILE A 7 8.58 1.45 2.21
C ILE A 7 8.12 0.29 1.34
N LYS A 8 8.42 0.36 0.04
CA LYS A 8 8.09 -0.70 -0.89
C LYS A 8 8.71 -2.03 -0.45
N GLN A 9 9.98 -2.01 -0.12
CA GLN A 9 10.68 -3.22 0.28
C GLN A 9 10.10 -3.81 1.55
N ARG A 10 9.74 -2.97 2.50
CA ARG A 10 9.18 -3.44 3.76
C ARG A 10 7.81 -4.05 3.58
N ILE A 11 6.98 -3.47 2.73
CA ILE A 11 5.66 -4.05 2.45
C ILE A 11 5.84 -5.42 1.79
N GLU A 12 6.71 -5.50 0.80
CA GLU A 12 6.90 -6.75 0.07
C GLU A 12 7.51 -7.83 0.95
N ALA A 13 8.36 -7.45 1.90
CA ALA A 13 8.93 -8.41 2.83
C ALA A 13 7.94 -8.84 3.90
N GLY A 14 7.07 -7.95 4.32
CA GLY A 14 6.16 -8.22 5.42
C GLY A 14 4.87 -8.92 5.02
N ILE A 15 4.49 -8.86 3.76
CA ILE A 15 3.27 -9.51 3.26
C ILE A 15 3.68 -10.47 2.15
N PRO A 16 3.62 -11.78 2.39
CA PRO A 16 4.09 -12.75 1.41
C PRO A 16 3.39 -12.59 0.06
N GLY A 17 4.19 -12.55 -0.99
CA GLY A 17 3.67 -12.43 -2.34
C GLY A 17 3.19 -11.05 -2.73
N ALA A 18 3.38 -10.06 -1.87
CA ALA A 18 2.91 -8.71 -2.17
C ALA A 18 3.81 -8.02 -3.18
N ARG A 19 3.18 -7.17 -3.98
CA ARG A 19 3.88 -6.23 -4.85
C ARG A 19 3.40 -4.85 -4.47
N ALA A 20 4.33 -3.93 -4.29
CA ALA A 20 3.99 -2.58 -3.88
C ALA A 20 4.61 -1.56 -4.82
N GLU A 21 3.86 -0.50 -5.08
CA GLU A 21 4.36 0.68 -5.74
C GLU A 21 4.14 1.83 -4.80
N VAL A 22 5.20 2.56 -4.50
CA VAL A 22 5.14 3.61 -3.49
C VAL A 22 5.69 4.89 -4.08
N GLU A 23 4.99 5.98 -3.79
CA GLU A 23 5.40 7.29 -4.29
C GLU A 23 5.39 8.28 -3.14
N ASP A 24 6.40 9.15 -3.10
CA ASP A 24 6.48 10.27 -2.17
C ASP A 24 5.84 11.46 -2.85
N TYR A 25 4.52 11.59 -2.71
CA TYR A 25 3.75 12.49 -3.56
C TYR A 25 3.88 13.97 -3.18
N THR A 26 4.42 14.26 -1.99
CA THR A 26 4.68 15.64 -1.63
C THR A 26 6.13 16.04 -1.85
N GLY A 27 7.01 15.06 -2.03
CA GLY A 27 8.43 15.31 -2.15
C GLY A 27 9.13 15.59 -0.84
N GLY A 28 8.42 15.54 0.28
CA GLY A 28 8.99 15.86 1.58
C GLY A 28 9.55 14.68 2.35
N GLY A 29 9.34 13.46 1.85
CA GLY A 29 9.85 12.27 2.52
C GLY A 29 9.03 11.82 3.70
N ASP A 30 7.79 12.31 3.87
CA ASP A 30 6.96 11.94 5.00
C ASP A 30 5.51 11.62 4.63
N HIS A 31 5.08 11.93 3.42
CA HIS A 31 3.74 11.60 2.94
C HIS A 31 3.86 10.70 1.73
N PHE A 32 3.35 9.48 1.85
CA PHE A 32 3.52 8.47 0.82
C PHE A 32 2.18 7.93 0.36
N ARG A 33 2.16 7.49 -0.88
CA ARG A 33 1.01 6.81 -1.47
C ARG A 33 1.49 5.45 -1.96
N ALA A 34 0.81 4.40 -1.53
CA ALA A 34 1.20 3.04 -1.89
C ALA A 34 0.04 2.29 -2.51
N THR A 35 0.32 1.58 -3.59
CA THR A 35 -0.61 0.61 -4.18
C THR A 35 -0.02 -0.76 -3.93
N VAL A 36 -0.77 -1.63 -3.26
CA VAL A 36 -0.28 -2.93 -2.87
C VAL A 36 -1.20 -4.01 -3.43
N VAL A 37 -0.61 -4.96 -4.13
CA VAL A 37 -1.32 -6.11 -4.68
C VAL A 37 -0.80 -7.35 -3.99
N ALA A 38 -1.69 -8.13 -3.40
CA ALA A 38 -1.29 -9.35 -2.70
C ALA A 38 -2.42 -10.36 -2.70
N ALA A 39 -2.10 -11.62 -3.01
CA ALA A 39 -3.07 -12.69 -2.94
C ALA A 39 -3.63 -12.83 -1.52
N ALA A 40 -2.85 -12.46 -0.51
CA ALA A 40 -3.30 -12.51 0.88
C ALA A 40 -4.49 -11.59 1.16
N PHE A 41 -4.76 -10.64 0.27
CA PHE A 41 -5.90 -9.75 0.43
C PHE A 41 -7.22 -10.35 -0.03
N ALA A 42 -7.18 -11.46 -0.74
CA ALA A 42 -8.39 -12.08 -1.26
C ALA A 42 -9.32 -12.46 -0.12
N GLY A 43 -10.59 -12.12 -0.27
CA GLY A 43 -11.59 -12.43 0.75
C GLY A 43 -11.57 -11.52 1.97
N ARG A 44 -10.73 -10.52 2.00
CA ARG A 44 -10.65 -9.59 3.13
C ARG A 44 -11.29 -8.26 2.77
N SER A 45 -11.87 -7.60 3.76
CA SER A 45 -12.41 -6.27 3.56
C SER A 45 -11.29 -5.28 3.31
N ARG A 46 -11.64 -4.11 2.77
CA ARG A 46 -10.66 -3.06 2.55
C ARG A 46 -9.96 -2.69 3.86
N ILE A 47 -10.71 -2.58 4.95
CA ILE A 47 -10.15 -2.22 6.24
C ILE A 47 -9.13 -3.27 6.69
N GLU A 48 -9.45 -4.54 6.52
CA GLU A 48 -8.53 -5.62 6.87
C GLU A 48 -7.28 -5.60 6.03
N GLN A 49 -7.44 -5.32 4.73
CA GLN A 49 -6.29 -5.23 3.83
C GLN A 49 -5.36 -4.09 4.24
N HIS A 50 -5.93 -2.93 4.54
CA HIS A 50 -5.15 -1.78 4.96
C HIS A 50 -4.46 -2.05 6.29
N LYS A 51 -5.12 -2.74 7.20
CA LYS A 51 -4.53 -3.08 8.49
C LYS A 51 -3.31 -3.96 8.32
N LEU A 52 -3.35 -4.92 7.39
CA LEU A 52 -2.18 -5.76 7.14
C LEU A 52 -0.97 -4.92 6.73
N VAL A 53 -1.18 -3.92 5.90
CA VAL A 53 -0.08 -3.06 5.47
C VAL A 53 0.39 -2.18 6.62
N TYR A 54 -0.52 -1.55 7.33
CA TYR A 54 -0.14 -0.69 8.45
C TYR A 54 0.60 -1.47 9.54
N ASP A 55 0.24 -2.74 9.75
CA ASP A 55 0.90 -3.55 10.75
C ASP A 55 2.37 -3.81 10.41
N VAL A 56 2.74 -3.75 9.15
CA VAL A 56 4.14 -3.87 8.75
C VAL A 56 4.98 -2.77 9.39
N PHE A 57 4.41 -1.58 9.51
CA PHE A 57 5.14 -0.41 10.00
C PHE A 57 4.89 -0.14 11.48
N GLY A 58 3.76 -0.57 12.01
CA GLY A 58 3.47 -0.40 13.42
C GLY A 58 3.50 1.06 13.83
N ALA A 59 4.30 1.37 14.84
CA ALA A 59 4.34 2.71 15.42
C ALA A 59 5.00 3.75 14.51
N GLU A 60 5.58 3.34 13.39
CA GLU A 60 6.20 4.32 12.47
C GLU A 60 5.16 5.15 11.76
N ILE A 61 3.93 4.66 11.65
CA ILE A 61 2.84 5.45 11.07
C ILE A 61 2.48 6.53 12.08
N GLY A 62 2.49 7.77 11.62
CA GLY A 62 2.27 8.91 12.50
C GLY A 62 3.54 9.46 13.10
N GLY A 63 4.66 8.74 12.93
CA GLY A 63 5.98 9.19 13.35
C GLY A 63 6.82 9.50 12.11
N PRO A 64 7.87 8.71 11.84
CA PRO A 64 8.71 8.95 10.64
C PRO A 64 7.93 8.88 9.33
N ILE A 65 6.89 8.03 9.30
CA ILE A 65 5.98 8.00 8.17
C ILE A 65 4.76 8.80 8.60
N HIS A 66 4.69 10.06 8.22
CA HIS A 66 3.66 10.96 8.69
C HIS A 66 2.29 10.56 8.17
N ALA A 67 2.21 10.20 6.91
CA ALA A 67 0.96 9.75 6.30
C ALA A 67 1.24 8.73 5.22
N LEU A 68 0.41 7.70 5.17
CA LEU A 68 0.52 6.65 4.15
C LEU A 68 -0.88 6.38 3.62
N SER A 69 -1.11 6.78 2.38
CA SER A 69 -2.37 6.51 1.69
C SER A 69 -2.25 5.18 0.97
N LEU A 70 -3.27 4.35 1.08
CA LEU A 70 -3.21 2.98 0.56
C LEU A 70 -4.30 2.71 -0.46
N LYS A 71 -3.93 1.96 -1.49
CA LYS A 71 -4.85 1.25 -2.36
C LYS A 71 -4.42 -0.21 -2.35
N THR A 72 -5.36 -1.10 -2.12
CA THR A 72 -5.04 -2.52 -2.00
C THR A 72 -5.91 -3.33 -2.94
N HIS A 73 -5.34 -4.37 -3.54
CA HIS A 73 -6.01 -5.24 -4.50
C HIS A 73 -5.54 -6.66 -4.30
N ALA A 74 -6.45 -7.61 -4.52
CA ALA A 74 -6.09 -9.03 -4.37
C ALA A 74 -5.29 -9.53 -5.57
N SER A 75 -5.44 -8.92 -6.72
CA SER A 75 -4.71 -9.33 -7.91
C SER A 75 -4.56 -8.13 -8.84
N PRO A 76 -3.60 -8.17 -9.77
CA PRO A 76 -3.43 -7.06 -10.71
C PRO A 76 -4.68 -6.76 -11.53
N GLU A 77 -5.46 -7.78 -11.83
CA GLU A 77 -6.68 -7.58 -12.62
C GLU A 77 -7.73 -6.78 -11.86
N ALA A 78 -7.61 -6.70 -10.55
CA ALA A 78 -8.58 -5.97 -9.74
C ALA A 78 -8.24 -4.50 -9.61
N GLN A 79 -7.15 -4.04 -10.19
CA GLN A 79 -6.77 -2.63 -10.07
C GLN A 79 -7.74 -1.76 -10.84
N PRO A 80 -8.29 -0.74 -10.18
CA PRO A 80 -9.32 0.07 -10.85
C PRO A 80 -8.83 0.81 -12.06
N ASP A 81 -7.58 1.24 -12.03
CA ASP A 81 -7.07 2.01 -13.14
C ASP A 81 -6.91 1.18 -14.39
N ALA A 82 -6.92 -0.11 -14.26
CA ALA A 82 -6.87 -0.94 -15.43
C ALA A 82 -8.15 -0.82 -16.20
N THR A 83 -9.16 -0.37 -15.59
CA THR A 83 -10.34 -0.23 -16.28
C THR A 83 -10.94 1.00 -15.94
N SER A 84 -10.66 1.41 -15.44
CA SER A 84 -11.29 2.19 -15.12
C SER A 84 -11.93 2.49 -14.39
N GLY A 85 -11.39 2.50 -14.03
CA GLY A 85 -11.92 2.89 -13.20
C GLY A 85 -13.13 3.20 -13.41
N ALA A 86 -13.27 3.18 -14.14
CA ALA A 86 -14.40 3.46 -14.41
C ALA A 86 -15.32 2.72 -13.94
N VAL A 87 -15.20 2.11 -13.87
CA VAL A 87 -16.07 1.53 -13.56
C VAL A 87 -16.51 1.54 -12.51
N ASN A 88 -16.29 1.73 -12.04
CA ASN A 88 -16.69 1.70 -11.04
C ASN A 88 -17.56 2.15 -10.77
N VAL A 89 -17.70 2.33 -11.34
CA VAL A 89 -18.31 2.69 -11.08
C VAL A 89 -18.91 2.45 -10.74
#